data_e4b2a238a3e8c726a0bd05aa0a7064eb
#
_entry.id   e4b2a238a3e8c726a0bd05aa0a7064eb
#
_cell.length_a   1.000
_cell.length_b   1.000
_cell.length_c   1.000
_cell.angle_alpha   90.00
_cell.angle_beta   90.00
_cell.angle_gamma   90.00
#
_symmetry.space_group_name_H-M   'P 1'
#
loop_
_entity.id
_entity.type
_entity.pdbx_description
1 polymer ?
#
loop_
_entity_poly.entity_id
_entity_poly.type
_entity_poly.pdbx_seq_one_letter_code
_entity_poly.pdbx_strand_id
1 'polypeptide(L)'
;MKIAKLDHIDLHYRVDGDPNGRPVVFANSLGTDLRLWDAVLPLLPQGNYYIRYDKRGHGLSACPPAPYSMGTLVRDVEVLLDYLKVKDALFVGLSIGGMIAQGLA
;
A
#
# COMPACT_ATOMS: atom_id res chain seq x y z
N MET A 1 -1.20 -12.20 9.00
CA MET A 1 -2.00 -11.51 7.98
C MET A 1 -2.79 -10.39 8.64
N LYS A 2 -2.71 -9.19 8.08
CA LYS A 2 -3.42 -8.04 8.62
C LYS A 2 -4.40 -7.48 7.60
N ILE A 3 -5.63 -7.24 8.03
CA ILE A 3 -6.68 -6.65 7.20
C ILE A 3 -7.11 -5.35 7.87
N ALA A 4 -6.97 -4.24 7.17
CA ALA A 4 -7.50 -2.96 7.61
C ALA A 4 -8.96 -2.87 7.17
N LYS A 5 -9.87 -2.84 8.14
CA LYS A 5 -11.30 -2.69 7.88
C LYS A 5 -11.62 -1.20 7.85
N LEU A 6 -11.53 -0.61 6.66
CA LEU A 6 -11.80 0.79 6.44
C LEU A 6 -13.30 0.99 6.22
N ASP A 7 -13.77 2.24 6.32
CA ASP A 7 -15.20 2.52 6.22
C ASP A 7 -15.83 2.07 4.89
N HIS A 8 -15.03 2.08 3.82
CA HIS A 8 -15.52 1.82 2.47
C HIS A 8 -14.91 0.58 1.81
N ILE A 9 -13.88 -0.04 2.40
CA ILE A 9 -13.21 -1.22 1.84
C ILE A 9 -12.30 -1.89 2.87
N ASP A 10 -12.12 -3.20 2.72
CA ASP A 10 -11.13 -3.95 3.48
C ASP A 10 -9.87 -4.12 2.64
N LEU A 11 -8.73 -3.70 3.16
CA LEU A 11 -7.44 -3.83 2.51
C LEU A 11 -6.50 -4.73 3.30
N HIS A 12 -5.94 -5.71 2.61
CA HIS A 12 -4.85 -6.53 3.15
C HIS A 12 -3.56 -5.72 3.10
N TYR A 13 -2.83 -5.69 4.19
CA TYR A 13 -1.56 -4.98 4.26
C TYR A 13 -0.56 -5.74 5.13
N ARG A 14 0.70 -5.37 5.00
CA ARG A 14 1.77 -5.91 5.81
C ARG A 14 2.76 -4.81 6.16
N VAL A 15 3.25 -4.82 7.39
CA VAL A 15 4.25 -3.87 7.88
C VAL A 15 5.51 -4.62 8.29
N ASP A 16 6.66 -4.02 7.99
CA ASP A 16 7.96 -4.56 8.35
C ASP A 16 8.83 -3.42 8.87
N GLY A 17 9.84 -3.74 9.65
CA GLY A 17 10.79 -2.76 10.16
C GLY A 17 10.33 -2.10 11.44
N ASP A 18 10.81 -0.87 11.67
CA ASP A 18 10.59 -0.14 12.91
C ASP A 18 9.36 0.76 12.80
N PRO A 19 8.31 0.53 13.62
CA PRO A 19 7.11 1.37 13.59
C PRO A 19 7.38 2.85 13.89
N ASN A 20 8.50 3.16 14.52
CA ASN A 20 8.91 4.53 14.80
C ASN A 20 9.82 5.11 13.73
N GLY A 21 10.19 4.31 12.74
CA GLY A 21 11.03 4.73 11.64
C GLY A 21 10.27 5.55 10.60
N ARG A 22 11.00 6.00 9.58
CA ARG A 22 10.40 6.74 8.48
C ARG A 22 9.50 5.82 7.66
N PRO A 23 8.24 6.19 7.44
CA PRO A 23 7.33 5.37 6.65
C PRO A 23 7.70 5.34 5.16
N VAL A 24 7.70 4.15 4.58
CA VAL A 24 7.90 3.92 3.14
C VAL A 24 6.76 3.03 2.67
N VAL A 25 5.98 3.50 1.71
CA VAL A 25 4.80 2.79 1.20
C VAL A 25 5.08 2.25 -0.19
N PHE A 26 4.78 0.97 -0.40
CA PHE A 26 4.98 0.29 -1.68
C PHE A 26 3.64 0.05 -2.37
N ALA A 27 3.52 0.54 -3.59
CA ALA A 27 2.34 0.35 -4.43
C ALA A 27 2.69 -0.55 -5.61
N ASN A 28 1.96 -1.65 -5.77
CA ASN A 28 2.26 -2.73 -6.70
C ASN A 28 1.81 -2.43 -8.13
N SER A 29 2.34 -3.20 -9.08
CA SER A 29 1.85 -3.20 -10.46
C SER A 29 0.50 -3.92 -10.57
N LEU A 30 -0.16 -3.73 -11.70
CA LEU A 30 -1.43 -4.39 -12.00
C LEU A 30 -1.24 -5.92 -12.04
N GLY A 31 -2.20 -6.64 -11.47
CA GLY A 31 -2.16 -8.11 -11.48
C GLY A 31 -1.20 -8.74 -10.48
N THR A 32 -0.58 -7.95 -9.61
CA THR A 32 0.34 -8.44 -8.58
C THR A 32 -0.20 -8.17 -7.18
N ASP A 33 0.47 -8.71 -6.18
CA ASP A 33 0.15 -8.48 -4.78
C ASP A 33 1.38 -8.02 -4.00
N LEU A 34 1.23 -7.81 -2.69
CA LEU A 34 2.29 -7.27 -1.86
C LEU A 34 3.53 -8.16 -1.78
N ARG A 35 3.43 -9.44 -2.15
CA ARG A 35 4.58 -10.36 -2.19
C ARG A 35 5.59 -9.99 -3.28
N LEU A 36 5.19 -9.14 -4.23
CA LEU A 36 6.10 -8.62 -5.24
C LEU A 36 7.38 -8.05 -4.62
N TRP A 37 7.28 -7.50 -3.41
CA TRP A 37 8.40 -6.83 -2.73
C TRP A 37 9.18 -7.74 -1.78
N ASP A 38 8.81 -9.04 -1.66
CA ASP A 38 9.44 -9.95 -0.70
C ASP A 38 10.95 -10.05 -0.87
N ALA A 39 11.45 -10.08 -2.10
CA ALA A 39 12.89 -10.19 -2.37
C ALA A 39 13.63 -8.88 -2.13
N VAL A 40 12.95 -7.75 -2.19
CA VAL A 40 13.55 -6.42 -2.08
C VAL A 40 13.71 -5.99 -0.63
N LEU A 41 12.71 -6.27 0.20
CA LEU A 41 12.68 -5.76 1.58
C LEU A 41 13.91 -6.12 2.40
N PRO A 42 14.46 -7.35 2.35
CA PRO A 42 15.66 -7.68 3.12
C PRO A 42 16.90 -6.88 2.71
N LEU A 43 16.89 -6.29 1.50
CA LEU A 43 18.00 -5.52 0.97
C LEU A 43 17.93 -4.05 1.33
N LEU A 44 16.82 -3.60 1.93
CA LEU A 44 16.59 -2.19 2.24
C LEU A 44 17.21 -1.81 3.60
N PRO A 45 17.50 -0.52 3.83
CA PRO A 45 18.07 -0.07 5.09
C PRO A 45 17.18 -0.43 6.29
N GLN A 46 17.81 -0.73 7.40
CA GLN A 46 17.11 -0.93 8.67
C GLN A 46 16.72 0.44 9.27
N GLY A 47 15.74 0.42 10.16
CA GLY A 47 15.32 1.62 10.86
C GLY A 47 14.16 2.36 10.21
N ASN A 48 13.74 1.97 9.02
CA ASN A 48 12.55 2.50 8.37
C ASN A 48 11.32 1.63 8.68
N TYR A 49 10.14 2.19 8.42
CA TYR A 49 8.87 1.49 8.59
C TYR A 49 8.29 1.21 7.21
N TYR A 50 8.33 -0.05 6.77
CA TYR A 50 7.93 -0.45 5.42
C TYR A 50 6.49 -0.95 5.42
N ILE A 51 5.64 -0.33 4.60
CA ILE A 51 4.22 -0.62 4.49
C ILE A 51 3.94 -1.12 3.09
N ARG A 52 3.38 -2.33 2.99
CA ARG A 52 2.93 -2.93 1.74
C ARG A 52 1.44 -3.18 1.83
N TYR A 53 0.75 -3.08 0.70
CA TYR A 53 -0.68 -3.36 0.68
C TYR A 53 -1.09 -3.97 -0.66
N ASP A 54 -2.19 -4.70 -0.65
CA ASP A 54 -2.84 -5.19 -1.86
C ASP A 54 -3.89 -4.16 -2.27
N LYS A 55 -3.81 -3.68 -3.52
CA LYS A 55 -4.85 -2.78 -4.07
C LYS A 55 -6.19 -3.50 -4.06
N ARG A 56 -7.28 -2.73 -4.07
CA ARG A 56 -8.60 -3.33 -4.27
C ARG A 56 -8.60 -4.22 -5.52
N GLY A 57 -9.27 -5.35 -5.43
CA GLY A 57 -9.32 -6.32 -6.52
C GLY A 57 -8.06 -7.16 -6.67
N HIS A 58 -7.05 -7.00 -5.81
CA HIS A 58 -5.78 -7.73 -5.87
C HIS A 58 -5.50 -8.43 -4.55
N GLY A 59 -4.73 -9.53 -4.64
CA GLY A 59 -4.29 -10.26 -3.46
C GLY A 59 -5.45 -10.64 -2.55
N LEU A 60 -5.32 -10.33 -1.26
CA LEU A 60 -6.32 -10.63 -0.24
C LEU A 60 -7.21 -9.43 0.12
N SER A 61 -7.08 -8.31 -0.60
CA SER A 61 -7.95 -7.17 -0.41
C SER A 61 -9.33 -7.42 -1.04
N ALA A 62 -10.33 -6.64 -0.61
CA ALA A 62 -11.68 -6.73 -1.16
C ALA A 62 -11.69 -6.50 -2.67
N CYS A 63 -12.61 -7.16 -3.36
CA CYS A 63 -12.73 -7.09 -4.82
C CYS A 63 -14.13 -6.59 -5.21
N PRO A 64 -14.41 -5.28 -5.00
CA PRO A 64 -15.70 -4.73 -5.43
C PRO A 64 -15.79 -4.72 -6.96
N PRO A 65 -17.01 -4.53 -7.52
CA PRO A 65 -17.17 -4.51 -8.98
C PRO A 65 -16.29 -3.45 -9.66
N ALA A 66 -15.64 -3.84 -10.75
CA ALA A 66 -14.90 -2.92 -11.62
C ALA A 66 -15.87 -2.13 -12.51
N PRO A 67 -15.44 -1.02 -13.16
CA PRO A 67 -14.07 -0.51 -13.20
C PRO A 67 -13.70 0.33 -11.97
N TYR A 68 -12.39 0.51 -11.73
CA TYR A 68 -11.89 1.36 -10.67
C TYR A 68 -11.23 2.60 -11.26
N SER A 69 -11.54 3.77 -10.72
CA SER A 69 -10.85 5.00 -11.12
C SER A 69 -9.51 5.14 -10.39
N MET A 70 -8.61 5.93 -10.98
CA MET A 70 -7.35 6.26 -10.30
C MET A 70 -7.61 6.99 -8.99
N GLY A 71 -8.60 7.88 -8.96
CA GLY A 71 -8.99 8.58 -7.74
C GLY A 71 -9.41 7.61 -6.62
N THR A 72 -10.12 6.54 -6.95
CA THR A 72 -10.50 5.51 -5.99
C THR A 72 -9.28 4.79 -5.45
N LEU A 73 -8.32 4.43 -6.31
CA LEU A 73 -7.10 3.75 -5.89
C LEU A 73 -6.25 4.63 -4.97
N VAL A 74 -6.15 5.91 -5.27
CA VAL A 74 -5.45 6.90 -4.43
C VAL A 74 -6.15 7.05 -3.08
N ARG A 75 -7.48 7.17 -3.11
CA ARG A 75 -8.29 7.31 -1.90
C ARG A 75 -8.10 6.14 -0.94
N ASP A 76 -8.05 4.91 -1.48
CA ASP A 76 -7.85 3.72 -0.66
C ASP A 76 -6.55 3.83 0.15
N VAL A 77 -5.47 4.29 -0.47
CA VAL A 77 -4.18 4.44 0.21
C VAL A 77 -4.23 5.56 1.25
N GLU A 78 -4.86 6.69 0.91
CA GLU A 78 -5.02 7.80 1.88
C GLU A 78 -5.71 7.32 3.15
N VAL A 79 -6.81 6.57 3.01
CA VAL A 79 -7.57 6.08 4.15
C VAL A 79 -6.78 5.01 4.91
N LEU A 80 -6.03 4.14 4.20
CA LEU A 80 -5.15 3.17 4.85
C LEU A 80 -4.08 3.87 5.70
N LEU A 81 -3.45 4.92 5.17
CA LEU A 81 -2.43 5.65 5.91
C LEU A 81 -3.02 6.37 7.12
N ASP A 82 -4.23 6.91 7.01
CA ASP A 82 -4.94 7.48 8.16
C ASP A 82 -5.21 6.42 9.23
N TYR A 83 -5.63 5.23 8.80
CA TYR A 83 -5.86 4.08 9.69
C TYR A 83 -4.58 3.72 10.45
N LEU A 84 -3.44 3.75 9.77
CA LEU A 84 -2.13 3.45 10.36
C LEU A 84 -1.50 4.64 11.07
N LYS A 85 -2.15 5.80 11.04
CA LYS A 85 -1.67 7.06 11.65
C LYS A 85 -0.35 7.52 11.05
N VAL A 86 -0.19 7.36 9.75
CA VAL A 86 0.98 7.79 8.99
C VAL A 86 0.64 9.10 8.26
N LYS A 87 1.39 10.16 8.54
CA LYS A 87 1.16 11.48 7.93
C LYS A 87 2.06 11.72 6.73
N ASP A 88 3.34 11.46 6.85
CA ASP A 88 4.34 11.69 5.81
C ASP A 88 5.04 10.39 5.49
N ALA A 89 5.15 10.06 4.21
CA ALA A 89 5.79 8.83 3.79
C ALA A 89 6.50 9.01 2.45
N LEU A 90 7.52 8.18 2.22
CA LEU A 90 8.06 7.98 0.88
C LEU A 90 7.20 6.94 0.17
N PHE A 91 6.99 7.14 -1.11
CA PHE A 91 6.21 6.21 -1.92
C PHE A 91 7.09 5.56 -2.98
N VAL A 92 7.01 4.24 -3.07
CA VAL A 92 7.67 3.45 -4.10
C VAL A 92 6.57 2.77 -4.91
N GLY A 93 6.49 3.09 -6.18
CA GLY A 93 5.43 2.55 -7.04
C GLY A 93 5.98 1.94 -8.30
N LEU A 94 5.35 0.85 -8.77
CA LEU A 94 5.70 0.17 -9.99
C LEU A 94 4.49 0.19 -10.92
N SER A 95 4.65 0.75 -12.13
CA SER A 95 3.60 0.85 -13.14
C SER A 95 2.40 1.64 -12.60
N ILE A 96 1.20 1.04 -12.52
CA ILE A 96 0.02 1.70 -11.95
C ILE A 96 0.28 2.16 -10.50
N GLY A 97 1.11 1.42 -9.76
CA GLY A 97 1.52 1.84 -8.42
C GLY A 97 2.25 3.17 -8.42
N GLY A 98 3.08 3.43 -9.45
CA GLY A 98 3.73 4.72 -9.64
C GLY A 98 2.74 5.85 -9.88
N MET A 99 1.68 5.60 -10.63
CA MET A 99 0.61 6.59 -10.85
C MET A 99 -0.14 6.89 -9.55
N ILE A 100 -0.39 5.87 -8.72
CA ILE A 100 -1.02 6.04 -7.41
C ILE A 100 -0.13 6.93 -6.53
N ALA A 101 1.17 6.67 -6.53
CA ALA A 101 2.13 7.46 -5.77
C ALA A 101 2.12 8.94 -6.20
N GLN A 102 2.05 9.19 -7.51
CA GLN A 102 1.94 10.56 -8.02
C GLN A 102 0.65 11.24 -7.57
N GLY A 103 -0.45 10.50 -7.53
CA GLY A 103 -1.73 11.03 -7.07
C GLY A 103 -1.73 11.38 -5.58
N LEU A 104 -0.87 10.74 -4.78
CA LEU A 104 -0.74 11.00 -3.35
C LEU A 104 0.17 12.21 -3.07
N ALA A 105 1.02 12.54 -3.99
CA ALA A 105 1.99 13.63 -3.81
C ALA A 105 1.34 15.01 -3.67
#